data_a831dd695c7f051fc717569fb4f7797e
#
_entry.id   a831dd695c7f051fc717569fb4f7797e
#
_cell.length_a   1.000
_cell.length_b   1.000
_cell.length_c   1.000
_cell.angle_alpha   90.00
_cell.angle_beta   90.00
_cell.angle_gamma   90.00
#
_symmetry.space_group_name_H-M   'P 1'
#
loop_
_entity.id
_entity.type
_entity.pdbx_description
1 polymer ?
#
loop_
_entity_poly.entity_id
_entity_poly.type
_entity_poly.pdbx_seq_one_letter_code
_entity_poly.pdbx_strand_id
1 'polypeptide(L)'
;MPRPTILAFNLSDARLSKLRFLCMKLGTLVKVVPPEDFTQPIAALAGLAERAEAPEADAFADEMIVFCHMSNVQLNNFLKTAKQQRIPPFPLKAILTPTNAAWTACALCAELKEEREAILSGGQAHPTE
;
A
#
# COMPACT_ATOMS: atom_id res chain seq x y z
N MET A 1 -17.93 -11.22 0.33
CA MET A 1 -16.47 -11.30 0.13
C MET A 1 -15.92 -9.95 -0.23
N PRO A 2 -14.88 -9.48 0.44
CA PRO A 2 -14.31 -8.19 0.09
C PRO A 2 -13.68 -8.27 -1.31
N ARG A 3 -13.82 -7.20 -2.04
CA ARG A 3 -13.20 -7.13 -3.36
C ARG A 3 -11.73 -6.79 -3.21
N PRO A 4 -10.88 -7.26 -4.13
CA PRO A 4 -9.49 -6.83 -4.13
C PRO A 4 -9.43 -5.31 -4.16
N THR A 5 -8.61 -4.73 -3.30
CA THR A 5 -8.54 -3.29 -3.15
C THR A 5 -7.09 -2.85 -2.98
N ILE A 6 -6.74 -1.72 -3.55
CA ILE A 6 -5.44 -1.11 -3.32
C ILE A 6 -5.67 0.21 -2.60
N LEU A 7 -5.03 0.36 -1.44
CA LEU A 7 -5.01 1.63 -0.72
C LEU A 7 -3.87 2.46 -1.30
N ALA A 8 -4.17 3.68 -1.72
CA ALA A 8 -3.19 4.54 -2.38
C ALA A 8 -2.89 5.76 -1.52
N PHE A 9 -1.61 6.01 -1.28
CA PHE A 9 -1.15 7.10 -0.43
C PHE A 9 -0.21 8.00 -1.21
N ASN A 10 -0.55 9.28 -1.28
CA ASN A 10 0.34 10.31 -1.86
C ASN A 10 0.69 10.15 -3.35
N LEU A 11 -0.18 9.52 -4.13
CA LEU A 11 0.07 9.40 -5.56
C LEU A 11 -0.30 10.70 -6.26
N SER A 12 0.51 11.11 -7.24
CA SER A 12 0.15 12.25 -8.07
C SER A 12 -1.05 11.87 -8.93
N ASP A 13 -1.70 12.88 -9.51
CA ASP A 13 -2.86 12.64 -10.37
C ASP A 13 -2.52 11.72 -11.55
N ALA A 14 -1.35 11.90 -12.14
CA ALA A 14 -0.93 11.06 -13.26
C ALA A 14 -0.72 9.61 -12.83
N ARG A 15 -0.07 9.41 -11.70
CA ARG A 15 0.15 8.06 -11.18
C ARG A 15 -1.16 7.40 -10.80
N LEU A 16 -2.04 8.16 -10.17
CA LEU A 16 -3.33 7.65 -9.74
C LEU A 16 -4.20 7.26 -10.93
N SER A 17 -4.18 8.06 -12.00
CA SER A 17 -4.93 7.76 -13.21
C SER A 17 -4.48 6.44 -13.83
N LYS A 18 -3.18 6.23 -13.90
CA LYS A 18 -2.64 4.98 -14.45
C LYS A 18 -3.02 3.79 -13.58
N LEU A 19 -2.95 3.96 -12.26
CA LEU A 19 -3.33 2.91 -11.33
C LEU A 19 -4.81 2.57 -11.46
N ARG A 20 -5.67 3.59 -11.54
CA ARG A 20 -7.10 3.36 -11.69
C ARG A 20 -7.45 2.63 -12.97
N PHE A 21 -6.79 3.00 -14.06
CA PHE A 21 -7.03 2.36 -15.35
C PHE A 21 -6.63 0.88 -15.29
N LEU A 22 -5.47 0.59 -14.72
CA LEU A 22 -5.01 -0.78 -14.55
C LEU A 22 -5.97 -1.59 -13.68
N CYS A 23 -6.35 -1.01 -12.55
CA CYS A 23 -7.23 -1.71 -11.61
C CYS A 23 -8.62 -1.93 -12.18
N MET A 24 -9.11 -1.02 -13.00
CA MET A 24 -10.39 -1.21 -13.66
C MET A 24 -10.36 -2.46 -14.56
N LYS A 25 -9.26 -2.67 -15.26
CA LYS A 25 -9.11 -3.84 -16.10
C LYS A 25 -9.07 -5.14 -15.29
N LEU A 26 -8.54 -5.07 -14.10
CA LEU A 26 -8.34 -6.25 -13.25
C LEU A 26 -9.47 -6.49 -12.25
N GLY A 27 -10.49 -5.62 -12.26
CA GLY A 27 -11.58 -5.76 -11.30
C GLY A 27 -11.19 -5.43 -9.87
N THR A 28 -10.20 -4.56 -9.69
CA THR A 28 -9.66 -4.18 -8.38
C THR A 28 -10.10 -2.76 -8.06
N LEU A 29 -10.47 -2.52 -6.81
CA LEU A 29 -10.86 -1.19 -6.37
C LEU A 29 -9.62 -0.40 -5.96
N VAL A 30 -9.67 0.92 -6.13
CA VAL A 30 -8.62 1.81 -5.63
C VAL A 30 -9.27 2.73 -4.62
N LYS A 31 -8.69 2.79 -3.43
CA LYS A 31 -9.16 3.70 -2.40
C LYS A 31 -8.05 4.68 -2.11
N VAL A 32 -8.29 5.95 -2.38
CA VAL A 32 -7.32 7.01 -2.08
C VAL A 32 -7.49 7.37 -0.62
N VAL A 33 -6.40 7.32 0.13
CA VAL A 33 -6.44 7.61 1.57
C VAL A 33 -5.97 9.05 1.77
N PRO A 34 -6.81 9.92 2.34
CA PRO A 34 -6.40 11.30 2.59
C PRO A 34 -5.44 11.40 3.77
N PRO A 35 -4.61 12.45 3.83
CA PRO A 35 -3.60 12.57 4.90
C PRO A 35 -4.18 12.50 6.30
N GLU A 36 -5.39 13.00 6.51
CA GLU A 36 -6.00 12.96 7.84
C GLU A 36 -6.28 11.54 8.32
N ASP A 37 -6.27 10.56 7.41
CA ASP A 37 -6.52 9.17 7.76
C ASP A 37 -5.23 8.35 7.89
N PHE A 38 -4.07 8.98 7.76
CA PHE A 38 -2.80 8.24 7.82
C PHE A 38 -2.52 7.68 9.21
N THR A 39 -3.21 8.15 10.24
CA THR A 39 -3.07 7.61 11.59
C THR A 39 -4.09 6.53 11.90
N GLN A 40 -4.94 6.18 10.93
CA GLN A 40 -5.88 5.08 11.11
C GLN A 40 -5.19 3.74 10.91
N PRO A 41 -5.62 2.70 11.62
CA PRO A 41 -5.09 1.35 11.36
C PRO A 41 -5.39 0.92 9.93
N ILE A 42 -4.49 0.14 9.36
CA ILE A 42 -4.67 -0.37 8.00
C ILE A 42 -5.99 -1.15 7.89
N ALA A 43 -6.33 -1.93 8.92
CA ALA A 43 -7.59 -2.68 8.92
C ALA A 43 -8.79 -1.75 8.76
N ALA A 44 -8.77 -0.58 9.41
CA ALA A 44 -9.87 0.37 9.28
C ALA A 44 -9.94 0.94 7.87
N LEU A 45 -8.78 1.22 7.27
CA LEU A 45 -8.73 1.74 5.90
C LEU A 45 -9.20 0.70 4.90
N ALA A 46 -8.94 -0.57 5.18
CA ALA A 46 -9.34 -1.67 4.31
C ALA A 46 -10.80 -2.09 4.51
N GLY A 47 -11.49 -1.46 5.44
CA GLY A 47 -12.90 -1.79 5.70
C GLY A 47 -13.11 -3.00 6.59
N LEU A 48 -12.08 -3.47 7.26
CA LEU A 48 -12.18 -4.64 8.13
C LEU A 48 -12.44 -4.28 9.60
N ALA A 49 -12.31 -3.02 9.95
CA ALA A 49 -12.49 -2.56 11.31
C ALA A 49 -13.06 -1.16 11.28
N GLU A 50 -13.58 -0.71 12.41
CA GLU A 50 -14.09 0.64 12.50
C GLU A 50 -12.93 1.62 12.67
N ARG A 51 -13.18 2.87 12.31
CA ARG A 51 -12.18 3.90 12.51
C ARG A 51 -11.87 4.02 13.99
N ALA A 52 -10.61 4.20 14.30
CA ALA A 52 -10.17 4.33 15.67
C ALA A 52 -9.90 5.78 15.99
N GLU A 53 -9.92 6.10 17.29
CA GLU A 53 -9.43 7.38 17.71
C GLU A 53 -7.93 7.23 17.66
N ALA A 54 -7.27 8.09 16.95
CA ALA A 54 -5.83 7.99 16.79
C ALA A 54 -5.20 9.35 17.11
N PRO A 55 -4.02 9.35 17.72
CA PRO A 55 -3.34 10.61 17.98
C PRO A 55 -2.96 11.27 16.67
N GLU A 56 -2.83 12.58 16.70
CA GLU A 56 -2.35 13.27 15.53
C GLU A 56 -0.89 12.92 15.33
N ALA A 57 -0.50 12.78 14.09
CA ALA A 57 0.89 12.54 13.73
C ALA A 57 1.14 13.20 12.40
N ASP A 58 2.39 13.50 12.11
CA ASP A 58 2.74 14.10 10.84
C ASP A 58 2.48 13.11 9.71
N ALA A 59 1.84 13.58 8.67
CA ALA A 59 1.61 12.75 7.51
C ALA A 59 2.92 12.53 6.77
N PHE A 60 3.13 11.32 6.25
CA PHE A 60 4.29 11.07 5.41
C PHE A 60 4.01 11.56 3.98
N ALA A 61 5.06 11.82 3.23
CA ALA A 61 4.92 12.30 1.86
C ALA A 61 5.26 11.25 0.81
N ASP A 62 5.70 10.09 1.24
CA ASP A 62 6.15 9.04 0.32
C ASP A 62 4.98 8.36 -0.37
N GLU A 63 5.17 7.95 -1.62
CA GLU A 63 4.18 7.15 -2.31
C GLU A 63 4.14 5.76 -1.70
N MET A 64 2.96 5.29 -1.39
CA MET A 64 2.81 3.94 -0.83
C MET A 64 1.51 3.34 -1.37
N ILE A 65 1.53 2.04 -1.66
CA ILE A 65 0.30 1.32 -1.95
C ILE A 65 0.25 0.07 -1.08
N VAL A 66 -0.97 -0.29 -0.67
CA VAL A 66 -1.19 -1.50 0.14
C VAL A 66 -2.22 -2.36 -0.56
N PHE A 67 -1.86 -3.62 -0.81
CA PHE A 67 -2.74 -4.58 -1.48
C PHE A 67 -3.59 -5.27 -0.43
N CYS A 68 -4.92 -5.16 -0.58
CA CYS A 68 -5.86 -5.73 0.38
C CYS A 68 -6.77 -6.74 -0.31
N HIS A 69 -7.01 -7.86 0.35
CA HIS A 69 -7.98 -8.87 -0.13
C HIS A 69 -7.61 -9.44 -1.51
N MET A 70 -6.33 -9.57 -1.78
CA MET A 70 -5.87 -10.10 -3.05
C MET A 70 -5.22 -11.47 -2.87
N SER A 71 -5.57 -12.40 -3.75
CA SER A 71 -4.90 -13.68 -3.78
C SER A 71 -3.52 -13.52 -4.42
N ASN A 72 -2.67 -14.53 -4.29
CA ASN A 72 -1.37 -14.49 -4.93
C ASN A 72 -1.49 -14.37 -6.45
N VAL A 73 -2.50 -15.02 -7.03
CA VAL A 73 -2.73 -14.93 -8.47
C VAL A 73 -3.10 -13.51 -8.86
N GLN A 74 -3.99 -12.87 -8.10
CA GLN A 74 -4.39 -11.50 -8.38
C GLN A 74 -3.22 -10.53 -8.24
N LEU A 75 -2.42 -10.71 -7.20
CA LEU A 75 -1.26 -9.86 -6.98
C LEU A 75 -0.25 -10.00 -8.11
N ASN A 76 0.04 -11.24 -8.51
CA ASN A 76 0.99 -11.48 -9.59
C ASN A 76 0.48 -10.92 -10.91
N ASN A 77 -0.82 -11.03 -11.18
CA ASN A 77 -1.41 -10.44 -12.37
C ASN A 77 -1.30 -8.92 -12.37
N PHE A 78 -1.49 -8.30 -11.20
CA PHE A 78 -1.33 -6.85 -11.08
C PHE A 78 0.10 -6.45 -11.41
N LEU A 79 1.07 -7.10 -10.78
CA LEU A 79 2.48 -6.75 -10.98
C LEU A 79 2.91 -6.96 -12.43
N LYS A 80 2.48 -8.06 -13.03
CA LYS A 80 2.81 -8.37 -14.42
C LYS A 80 2.19 -7.34 -15.37
N THR A 81 0.92 -7.02 -15.18
CA THR A 81 0.22 -6.09 -16.06
C THR A 81 0.77 -4.68 -15.90
N ALA A 82 1.10 -4.28 -14.68
CA ALA A 82 1.71 -2.98 -14.45
C ALA A 82 3.03 -2.85 -15.20
N LYS A 83 3.84 -3.91 -15.19
CA LYS A 83 5.10 -3.92 -15.90
C LYS A 83 4.87 -3.84 -17.40
N GLN A 84 3.91 -4.60 -17.93
CA GLN A 84 3.57 -4.58 -19.35
C GLN A 84 3.11 -3.21 -19.80
N GLN A 85 2.42 -2.48 -18.94
CA GLN A 85 1.93 -1.15 -19.26
C GLN A 85 2.95 -0.06 -18.92
N ARG A 86 4.15 -0.47 -18.52
CA ARG A 86 5.25 0.44 -18.23
C ARG A 86 4.91 1.44 -17.15
N ILE A 87 4.14 1.01 -16.16
CA ILE A 87 3.86 1.84 -15.00
C ILE A 87 5.08 1.77 -14.10
N PRO A 88 5.70 2.91 -13.76
CA PRO A 88 6.88 2.88 -12.90
C PRO A 88 6.55 2.25 -11.55
N PRO A 89 7.48 1.49 -10.96
CA PRO A 89 7.20 0.83 -9.70
C PRO A 89 6.96 1.83 -8.57
N PHE A 90 6.17 1.41 -7.61
CA PHE A 90 5.89 2.24 -6.45
C PHE A 90 6.98 2.00 -5.42
N PRO A 91 7.55 3.06 -4.83
CA PRO A 91 8.68 2.88 -3.91
C PRO A 91 8.33 2.10 -2.66
N LEU A 92 7.12 2.23 -2.15
CA LEU A 92 6.70 1.51 -0.96
C LEU A 92 5.46 0.69 -1.30
N LYS A 93 5.54 -0.62 -1.09
CA LYS A 93 4.42 -1.53 -1.36
C LYS A 93 4.32 -2.52 -0.22
N ALA A 94 3.11 -2.81 0.20
CA ALA A 94 2.88 -3.82 1.24
C ALA A 94 1.62 -4.61 0.93
N ILE A 95 1.52 -5.78 1.51
CA ILE A 95 0.32 -6.60 1.45
C ILE A 95 -0.29 -6.58 2.84
N LEU A 96 -1.60 -6.39 2.92
CA LEU A 96 -2.29 -6.44 4.20
C LEU A 96 -2.14 -7.84 4.80
N THR A 97 -1.65 -7.90 6.03
CA THR A 97 -1.47 -9.16 6.75
C THR A 97 -2.10 -9.03 8.14
N PRO A 98 -2.33 -10.15 8.84
CA PRO A 98 -2.80 -10.05 10.23
C PRO A 98 -1.86 -9.24 11.12
N THR A 99 -0.58 -9.26 10.83
CA THR A 99 0.41 -8.51 11.61
C THR A 99 0.26 -7.01 11.41
N ASN A 100 0.21 -6.56 10.16
CA ASN A 100 0.20 -5.11 9.91
C ASN A 100 -1.20 -4.50 9.91
N ALA A 101 -2.23 -5.32 10.01
CA ALA A 101 -3.61 -4.80 10.03
C ALA A 101 -3.84 -3.83 11.19
N ALA A 102 -3.19 -4.07 12.32
CA ALA A 102 -3.33 -3.21 13.50
C ALA A 102 -2.40 -1.98 13.46
N TRP A 103 -1.49 -1.91 12.51
CA TRP A 103 -0.57 -0.78 12.40
C TRP A 103 -1.27 0.39 11.72
N THR A 104 -0.89 1.61 12.11
CA THR A 104 -1.34 2.78 11.36
C THR A 104 -0.59 2.84 10.03
N ALA A 105 -1.14 3.60 9.09
CA ALA A 105 -0.45 3.78 7.81
C ALA A 105 0.91 4.44 8.03
N CYS A 106 1.02 5.37 8.97
CA CYS A 106 2.30 6.00 9.30
C CYS A 106 3.32 4.99 9.78
N ALA A 107 2.91 4.07 10.65
CA ALA A 107 3.82 3.03 11.17
C ALA A 107 4.26 2.09 10.06
N LEU A 108 3.34 1.69 9.19
CA LEU A 108 3.68 0.83 8.07
C LEU A 108 4.66 1.52 7.13
N CYS A 109 4.41 2.78 6.83
CA CYS A 109 5.30 3.55 5.97
C CYS A 109 6.72 3.61 6.56
N ALA A 110 6.83 3.87 7.86
CA ALA A 110 8.13 3.93 8.52
C ALA A 110 8.88 2.60 8.42
N GLU A 111 8.16 1.51 8.62
CA GLU A 111 8.76 0.17 8.55
C GLU A 111 9.27 -0.12 7.13
N LEU A 112 8.47 0.19 6.13
CA LEU A 112 8.86 -0.05 4.74
C LEU A 112 10.06 0.82 4.34
N LYS A 113 10.14 2.03 4.85
CA LYS A 113 11.28 2.90 4.57
C LYS A 113 12.56 2.36 5.20
N GLU A 114 12.47 1.83 6.41
CA GLU A 114 13.63 1.23 7.05
C GLU A 114 14.12 0.02 6.25
N GLU A 115 13.22 -0.83 5.80
CA GLU A 115 13.58 -1.99 4.99
C GLU A 115 14.24 -1.57 3.69
N ARG A 116 13.70 -0.54 3.06
CA ARG A 116 14.24 -0.06 1.79
C ARG A 116 15.63 0.53 1.98
N GLU A 117 15.83 1.29 3.05
CA GLU A 117 17.13 1.89 3.33
C GLU A 117 18.17 0.82 3.63
N ALA A 118 17.80 -0.23 4.34
CA ALA A 118 18.71 -1.32 4.62
C ALA A 118 19.16 -2.00 3.32
N ILE A 119 18.24 -2.19 2.38
CA ILE A 119 18.58 -2.79 1.10
C ILE A 119 19.48 -1.87 0.29
N LEU A 120 19.14 -0.57 0.24
CA LEU A 120 19.90 0.38 -0.55
C LEU A 120 21.29 0.65 0.00
N SER A 121 21.48 0.51 1.30
CA SER A 121 22.79 0.75 1.89
C SER A 121 23.68 -0.48 1.77
N GLY A 122 23.25 -1.48 1.05
CA GLY A 122 24.05 -2.66 0.82
C GLY A 122 24.04 -3.60 1.97
N GLY A 123 23.17 -3.32 2.89
CA GLY A 123 23.08 -4.16 3.99
C GLY A 123 22.41 -5.39 3.62
N GLN A 124 22.64 -6.41 4.25
CA GLN A 124 21.97 -7.47 4.12
C GLN A 124 20.74 -7.29 4.68
N ALA A 125 19.83 -7.29 4.00
CA ALA A 125 18.58 -7.14 4.44
C ALA A 125 18.46 -8.25 5.31
N HIS A 126 18.18 -8.56 6.10
CA HIS A 126 18.02 -9.53 6.80
C HIS A 126 17.73 -10.69 6.23
N PRO A 127 18.16 -11.52 6.57
CA PRO A 127 17.94 -12.66 6.09
C PRO A 127 16.67 -13.07 6.43
N THR A 128 16.13 -13.13 6.35
CA THR A 128 15.15 -13.42 6.66
C THR A 128 14.86 -14.25 6.99
N GLU A 129 14.79 -14.40 7.24
CA GLU A 129 14.52 -15.07 7.47
C GLU A 129 14.07 -15.44 7.32
#